data_1b749c08c98398d5d1487a306e8e16a9
#
_entry.id   1b749c08c98398d5d1487a306e8e16a9
#
_cell.length_a   1.000
_cell.length_b   1.000
_cell.length_c   1.000
_cell.angle_alpha   90.00
_cell.angle_beta   90.00
_cell.angle_gamma   90.00
#
_symmetry.space_group_name_H-M   'P 1'
#
loop_
_entity.id
_entity.type
_entity.pdbx_description
1 polymer ?
#
loop_
_entity_poly.entity_id
_entity_poly.type
_entity_poly.pdbx_seq_one_letter_code
_entity_poly.pdbx_strand_id
1 'polypeptide(L)'
;MMKTIVLANQKGGCAKTSTTHALGIGLANRGYKVLLADLDAQCNLCDYCGVDTENASATLYNVFHGQATIQDAIVNIRLGVDLLLGDLLFTKADSEFVQIGRETMLKKTLGTIQDRYDYCIIDTAPSLGILLANALAAADGVIIPLTASRFSLKGMNQLSRFIDEIREDRNPTLKINGVLLTRFNKRTVLNRLLLDEVQQSAEQLETKLYKTTIRQSIVMDESQVMQEDIYSQNSSIAEDYNNFVDEFLEDEHGDK
;
A
#
# COMPACT_ATOMS: atom_id res chain seq x y z
N MET A 1 2.96 5.23 18.66
CA MET A 1 1.75 4.62 18.07
C MET A 1 2.08 4.35 16.62
N MET A 2 1.83 3.15 16.11
CA MET A 2 2.12 2.71 14.74
C MET A 2 1.33 3.56 13.73
N LYS A 3 2.01 4.08 12.71
CA LYS A 3 1.39 4.80 11.60
C LYS A 3 1.02 3.82 10.50
N THR A 4 -0.24 3.81 10.09
CA THR A 4 -0.77 2.87 9.09
C THR A 4 -1.02 3.59 7.77
N ILE A 5 -0.34 3.16 6.70
CA ILE A 5 -0.41 3.74 5.35
C ILE A 5 -0.90 2.69 4.36
N VAL A 6 -1.89 3.04 3.56
CA VAL A 6 -2.46 2.16 2.52
C VAL A 6 -2.03 2.60 1.14
N LEU A 7 -1.57 1.67 0.33
CA LEU A 7 -1.35 1.87 -1.11
C LEU A 7 -2.64 1.44 -1.84
N ALA A 8 -3.40 2.39 -2.38
CA ALA A 8 -4.70 2.11 -3.00
C ALA A 8 -4.81 2.68 -4.41
N ASN A 9 -5.29 1.88 -5.34
CA ASN A 9 -5.74 2.29 -6.67
C ASN A 9 -6.55 1.16 -7.30
N GLN A 10 -7.66 1.50 -7.99
CA GLN A 10 -8.49 0.54 -8.73
C GLN A 10 -7.79 -0.06 -9.97
N LYS A 11 -6.77 0.60 -10.48
CA LYS A 11 -6.06 0.12 -11.66
C LYS A 11 -5.02 -0.92 -11.28
N GLY A 12 -5.07 -2.09 -11.94
CA GLY A 12 -3.99 -3.07 -11.89
C GLY A 12 -2.72 -2.53 -12.57
N GLY A 13 -1.55 -2.97 -12.11
CA GLY A 13 -0.26 -2.63 -12.71
C GLY A 13 0.20 -1.18 -12.51
N CYS A 14 -0.37 -0.45 -11.54
CA CYS A 14 0.09 0.88 -11.14
C CYS A 14 1.18 0.86 -10.06
N ALA A 15 1.83 -0.28 -9.86
CA ALA A 15 2.94 -0.48 -8.93
C ALA A 15 2.57 -0.34 -7.43
N LYS A 16 1.34 -0.71 -7.00
CA LYS A 16 0.97 -0.75 -5.57
C LYS A 16 1.91 -1.63 -4.78
N THR A 17 1.96 -2.92 -5.11
CA THR A 17 2.80 -3.92 -4.44
C THR A 17 4.28 -3.55 -4.42
N SER A 18 4.82 -3.13 -5.59
CA SER A 18 6.22 -2.67 -5.67
C SER A 18 6.49 -1.46 -4.77
N THR A 19 5.55 -0.51 -4.71
CA THR A 19 5.67 0.69 -3.87
C THR A 19 5.50 0.36 -2.39
N THR A 20 4.58 -0.56 -2.03
CA THR A 20 4.42 -1.07 -0.67
C THR A 20 5.72 -1.68 -0.16
N HIS A 21 6.28 -2.61 -0.94
CA HIS A 21 7.55 -3.26 -0.60
C HIS A 21 8.69 -2.24 -0.50
N ALA A 22 8.89 -1.40 -1.53
CA ALA A 22 9.97 -0.43 -1.55
C ALA A 22 9.86 0.61 -0.42
N LEU A 23 8.64 1.13 -0.13
CA LEU A 23 8.42 2.05 0.99
C LEU A 23 8.75 1.38 2.33
N GLY A 24 8.25 0.16 2.56
CA GLY A 24 8.49 -0.55 3.81
C GLY A 24 9.96 -0.86 4.03
N ILE A 25 10.66 -1.39 3.02
CA ILE A 25 12.10 -1.65 3.09
C ILE A 25 12.89 -0.34 3.26
N GLY A 26 12.52 0.71 2.52
CA GLY A 26 13.16 2.03 2.61
C GLY A 26 13.03 2.68 3.99
N LEU A 27 11.89 2.51 4.66
CA LEU A 27 11.68 2.94 6.05
C LEU A 27 12.55 2.12 7.01
N ALA A 28 12.61 0.80 6.84
CA ALA A 28 13.45 -0.06 7.66
C ALA A 28 14.94 0.26 7.51
N ASN A 29 15.41 0.59 6.30
CA ASN A 29 16.77 1.05 6.05
C ASN A 29 17.09 2.38 6.78
N ARG A 30 16.07 3.14 7.21
CA ARG A 30 16.19 4.35 8.02
C ARG A 30 15.97 4.10 9.52
N GLY A 31 15.90 2.83 9.93
CA GLY A 31 15.85 2.39 11.33
C GLY A 31 14.45 2.23 11.92
N TYR A 32 13.39 2.39 11.13
CA TYR A 32 12.03 2.15 11.60
C TYR A 32 11.69 0.65 11.64
N LYS A 33 10.82 0.26 12.57
CA LYS A 33 10.22 -1.08 12.62
C LYS A 33 8.95 -1.08 11.78
N VAL A 34 8.91 -1.92 10.76
CA VAL A 34 7.86 -1.91 9.74
C VAL A 34 7.12 -3.23 9.70
N LEU A 35 5.79 -3.16 9.67
CA LEU A 35 4.92 -4.25 9.28
C LEU A 35 4.45 -4.01 7.85
N LEU A 36 4.76 -4.90 6.92
CA LEU A 36 4.08 -4.99 5.64
C LEU A 36 2.81 -5.83 5.81
N ALA A 37 1.73 -5.49 5.13
CA ALA A 37 0.49 -6.27 5.19
C ALA A 37 -0.06 -6.49 3.78
N ASP A 38 -0.31 -7.76 3.42
CA ASP A 38 -0.85 -8.12 2.12
C ASP A 38 -2.37 -8.33 2.21
N LEU A 39 -3.15 -7.41 1.64
CA LEU A 39 -4.61 -7.47 1.54
C LEU A 39 -5.08 -7.68 0.09
N ASP A 40 -4.23 -8.24 -0.76
CA ASP A 40 -4.61 -8.72 -2.08
C ASP A 40 -4.73 -10.25 -2.07
N ALA A 41 -5.85 -10.80 -2.53
CA ALA A 41 -6.02 -12.24 -2.67
C ALA A 41 -5.00 -12.91 -3.62
N GLN A 42 -4.32 -12.12 -4.45
CA GLN A 42 -3.24 -12.64 -5.30
C GLN A 42 -1.92 -12.86 -4.53
N CYS A 43 -1.81 -12.37 -3.28
CA CYS A 43 -0.64 -12.52 -2.40
C CYS A 43 0.70 -12.10 -3.05
N ASN A 44 0.64 -11.11 -3.97
CA ASN A 44 1.83 -10.68 -4.72
C ASN A 44 2.91 -10.06 -3.81
N LEU A 45 2.52 -9.43 -2.70
CA LEU A 45 3.48 -8.89 -1.74
C LEU A 45 4.18 -10.03 -0.98
N CYS A 46 3.41 -11.05 -0.58
CA CYS A 46 3.97 -12.25 0.06
C CYS A 46 4.95 -12.96 -0.87
N ASP A 47 4.57 -13.16 -2.15
CA ASP A 47 5.45 -13.77 -3.16
C ASP A 47 6.71 -12.95 -3.38
N TYR A 48 6.61 -11.62 -3.51
CA TYR A 48 7.78 -10.73 -3.65
C TYR A 48 8.71 -10.81 -2.44
N CYS A 49 8.18 -11.04 -1.23
CA CYS A 49 8.96 -11.24 -0.02
C CYS A 49 9.52 -12.67 0.12
N GLY A 50 9.30 -13.55 -0.84
CA GLY A 50 9.76 -14.94 -0.82
C GLY A 50 9.01 -15.83 0.17
N VAL A 51 7.77 -15.49 0.51
CA VAL A 51 6.95 -16.22 1.49
C VAL A 51 5.82 -16.97 0.79
N ASP A 52 5.82 -18.29 0.93
CA ASP A 52 4.76 -19.19 0.46
C ASP A 52 3.59 -19.19 1.46
N THR A 53 2.47 -18.60 1.07
CA THR A 53 1.27 -18.52 1.92
C THR A 53 0.46 -19.81 1.94
N GLU A 54 0.60 -20.70 0.95
CA GLU A 54 -0.13 -21.97 0.89
C GLU A 54 0.30 -22.93 2.01
N ASN A 55 1.58 -22.86 2.41
CA ASN A 55 2.15 -23.68 3.48
C ASN A 55 2.26 -22.93 4.83
N ALA A 56 1.72 -21.72 4.93
CA ALA A 56 1.73 -20.95 6.19
C ALA A 56 0.82 -21.58 7.24
N SER A 57 1.25 -21.54 8.51
CA SER A 57 0.45 -22.06 9.64
C SER A 57 -0.81 -21.24 9.89
N ALA A 58 -0.79 -19.96 9.60
CA ALA A 58 -1.91 -19.03 9.68
C ALA A 58 -1.70 -17.83 8.75
N THR A 59 -2.81 -17.25 8.32
CA THR A 59 -2.86 -16.05 7.49
C THR A 59 -3.83 -15.04 8.08
N LEU A 60 -3.90 -13.83 7.55
CA LEU A 60 -4.89 -12.83 7.96
C LEU A 60 -6.34 -13.32 7.77
N TYR A 61 -6.59 -14.21 6.81
CA TYR A 61 -7.90 -14.84 6.65
C TYR A 61 -8.31 -15.67 7.88
N ASN A 62 -7.39 -16.47 8.44
CA ASN A 62 -7.63 -17.24 9.67
C ASN A 62 -7.87 -16.31 10.86
N VAL A 63 -7.13 -15.19 10.94
CA VAL A 63 -7.32 -14.17 11.98
C VAL A 63 -8.72 -13.55 11.89
N PHE A 64 -9.20 -13.20 10.69
CA PHE A 64 -10.53 -12.65 10.47
C PHE A 64 -11.67 -13.62 10.83
N HIS A 65 -11.40 -14.93 10.79
CA HIS A 65 -12.34 -15.99 11.23
C HIS A 65 -12.19 -16.35 12.71
N GLY A 66 -11.26 -15.71 13.44
CA GLY A 66 -11.01 -16.01 14.86
C GLY A 66 -10.35 -17.37 15.09
N GLN A 67 -9.70 -17.93 14.07
CA GLN A 67 -9.02 -19.24 14.10
C GLN A 67 -7.54 -19.12 14.49
N ALA A 68 -6.99 -17.91 14.41
CA ALA A 68 -5.60 -17.61 14.75
C ALA A 68 -5.48 -16.21 15.36
N THR A 69 -4.39 -15.93 16.06
CA THR A 69 -4.01 -14.57 16.47
C THR A 69 -3.29 -13.87 15.33
N ILE A 70 -3.20 -12.52 15.40
CA ILE A 70 -2.43 -11.78 14.38
C ILE A 70 -0.95 -12.16 14.40
N GLN A 71 -0.41 -12.51 15.59
CA GLN A 71 0.98 -12.93 15.74
C GLN A 71 1.28 -14.23 15.00
N ASP A 72 0.30 -15.14 14.90
CA ASP A 72 0.45 -16.40 14.17
C ASP A 72 0.51 -16.19 12.65
N ALA A 73 -0.04 -15.08 12.15
CA ALA A 73 -0.07 -14.71 10.74
C ALA A 73 1.06 -13.74 10.34
N ILE A 74 1.99 -13.42 11.25
CA ILE A 74 3.13 -12.54 10.99
C ILE A 74 4.40 -13.36 10.90
N VAL A 75 5.18 -13.11 9.83
CA VAL A 75 6.51 -13.69 9.65
C VAL A 75 7.57 -12.60 9.54
N ASN A 76 8.77 -12.87 10.06
CA ASN A 76 9.91 -11.97 9.86
C ASN A 76 10.53 -12.24 8.49
N ILE A 77 10.67 -11.21 7.65
CA ILE A 77 11.29 -11.34 6.33
C ILE A 77 12.72 -10.82 6.30
N ARG A 78 13.03 -9.83 7.14
CA ARG A 78 14.38 -9.29 7.35
C ARG A 78 14.44 -8.44 8.62
N LEU A 79 15.66 -8.04 9.03
CA LEU A 79 15.83 -7.18 10.19
C LEU A 79 15.02 -5.88 10.04
N GLY A 80 14.12 -5.64 10.98
CA GLY A 80 13.27 -4.46 11.04
C GLY A 80 12.01 -4.54 10.18
N VAL A 81 11.77 -5.64 9.45
CA VAL A 81 10.56 -5.82 8.61
C VAL A 81 9.90 -7.16 8.87
N ASP A 82 8.66 -7.10 9.30
CA ASP A 82 7.75 -8.23 9.39
C ASP A 82 6.67 -8.13 8.30
N LEU A 83 6.08 -9.27 7.94
CA LEU A 83 5.02 -9.38 6.94
C LEU A 83 3.80 -10.07 7.54
N LEU A 84 2.64 -9.42 7.47
CA LEU A 84 1.33 -9.99 7.76
C LEU A 84 0.81 -10.65 6.49
N LEU A 85 0.62 -11.96 6.56
CA LEU A 85 0.35 -12.80 5.39
C LEU A 85 -1.07 -12.64 4.87
N GLY A 86 -1.19 -12.34 3.58
CA GLY A 86 -2.42 -12.44 2.81
C GLY A 86 -2.86 -13.90 2.58
N ASP A 87 -4.02 -14.08 1.93
CA ASP A 87 -4.57 -15.40 1.63
C ASP A 87 -5.36 -15.39 0.33
N LEU A 88 -5.20 -16.43 -0.49
CA LEU A 88 -6.00 -16.63 -1.70
C LEU A 88 -7.51 -16.71 -1.41
N LEU A 89 -7.89 -17.18 -0.21
CA LEU A 89 -9.30 -17.25 0.22
C LEU A 89 -9.97 -15.87 0.31
N PHE A 90 -9.21 -14.79 0.34
CA PHE A 90 -9.74 -13.43 0.23
C PHE A 90 -10.48 -13.15 -1.09
N THR A 91 -10.36 -14.02 -2.09
CA THR A 91 -11.25 -13.99 -3.28
C THR A 91 -12.72 -14.07 -2.93
N LYS A 92 -13.07 -14.63 -1.76
CA LYS A 92 -14.43 -14.77 -1.25
C LYS A 92 -14.84 -13.69 -0.25
N ALA A 93 -13.91 -12.77 0.10
CA ALA A 93 -14.10 -11.82 1.20
C ALA A 93 -15.38 -10.99 1.07
N ASP A 94 -15.69 -10.48 -0.13
CA ASP A 94 -16.89 -9.67 -0.37
C ASP A 94 -18.21 -10.43 -0.15
N SER A 95 -18.21 -11.75 -0.27
CA SER A 95 -19.38 -12.60 -0.01
C SER A 95 -19.43 -13.13 1.43
N GLU A 96 -18.30 -13.28 2.10
CA GLU A 96 -18.21 -13.83 3.45
C GLU A 96 -18.33 -12.76 4.54
N PHE A 97 -17.76 -11.58 4.31
CA PHE A 97 -17.73 -10.50 5.32
C PHE A 97 -18.84 -9.46 5.11
N VAL A 98 -20.06 -9.91 4.82
CA VAL A 98 -21.23 -9.03 4.53
C VAL A 98 -21.90 -8.44 5.77
N GLN A 99 -21.57 -8.88 6.98
CA GLN A 99 -22.18 -8.38 8.21
C GLN A 99 -21.65 -7.00 8.57
N ILE A 100 -22.52 -6.15 9.13
CA ILE A 100 -22.17 -4.82 9.64
C ILE A 100 -21.04 -4.91 10.67
N GLY A 101 -20.02 -4.06 10.52
CA GLY A 101 -18.84 -4.01 11.39
C GLY A 101 -17.67 -4.87 10.93
N ARG A 102 -17.84 -5.67 9.86
CA ARG A 102 -16.74 -6.45 9.28
C ARG A 102 -15.70 -5.60 8.57
N GLU A 103 -16.03 -4.37 8.18
CA GLU A 103 -15.14 -3.37 7.59
C GLU A 103 -14.10 -2.79 8.59
N THR A 104 -14.18 -3.12 9.87
CA THR A 104 -13.24 -2.65 10.90
C THR A 104 -12.42 -3.78 11.54
N MET A 105 -12.44 -4.98 10.98
CA MET A 105 -11.70 -6.13 11.53
C MET A 105 -10.21 -5.86 11.58
N LEU A 106 -9.63 -5.36 10.49
CA LEU A 106 -8.20 -5.05 10.42
C LEU A 106 -7.80 -4.00 11.46
N LYS A 107 -8.60 -2.94 11.63
CA LYS A 107 -8.35 -1.89 12.64
C LYS A 107 -8.25 -2.48 14.05
N LYS A 108 -9.20 -3.36 14.42
CA LYS A 108 -9.20 -4.03 15.72
C LYS A 108 -7.98 -4.94 15.88
N THR A 109 -7.65 -5.67 14.84
CA THR A 109 -6.53 -6.61 14.82
C THR A 109 -5.19 -5.90 14.93
N LEU A 110 -4.93 -4.86 14.13
CA LEU A 110 -3.72 -4.05 14.20
C LEU A 110 -3.59 -3.30 15.53
N GLY A 111 -4.70 -2.90 16.14
CA GLY A 111 -4.72 -2.26 17.46
C GLY A 111 -4.05 -3.09 18.57
N THR A 112 -4.02 -4.44 18.44
CA THR A 112 -3.39 -5.33 19.42
C THR A 112 -1.87 -5.38 19.36
N ILE A 113 -1.27 -4.83 18.30
CA ILE A 113 0.18 -4.85 18.03
C ILE A 113 0.77 -3.47 17.75
N GLN A 114 0.00 -2.40 17.94
CA GLN A 114 0.39 -1.03 17.58
C GLN A 114 1.69 -0.52 18.24
N ASP A 115 2.11 -1.14 19.35
CA ASP A 115 3.33 -0.75 20.09
C ASP A 115 4.59 -1.48 19.60
N ARG A 116 4.43 -2.41 18.64
CA ARG A 116 5.54 -3.23 18.12
C ARG A 116 6.24 -2.60 16.92
N TYR A 117 5.53 -1.77 16.17
CA TYR A 117 5.98 -1.19 14.90
C TYR A 117 5.85 0.33 14.89
N ASP A 118 6.68 0.98 14.09
CA ASP A 118 6.57 2.42 13.81
C ASP A 118 5.61 2.65 12.65
N TYR A 119 5.66 1.79 11.63
CA TYR A 119 4.81 1.85 10.44
C TYR A 119 4.16 0.51 10.12
N CYS A 120 2.92 0.56 9.60
CA CYS A 120 2.27 -0.54 8.88
C CYS A 120 1.97 -0.06 7.46
N ILE A 121 2.52 -0.73 6.45
CA ILE A 121 2.31 -0.40 5.04
C ILE A 121 1.46 -1.51 4.41
N ILE A 122 0.28 -1.15 3.91
CA ILE A 122 -0.73 -2.10 3.44
C ILE A 122 -0.81 -2.09 1.92
N ASP A 123 -0.58 -3.25 1.30
CA ASP A 123 -0.90 -3.50 -0.12
C ASP A 123 -2.35 -3.91 -0.29
N THR A 124 -3.00 -3.48 -1.38
CA THR A 124 -4.41 -3.76 -1.64
C THR A 124 -4.68 -4.23 -3.06
N ALA A 125 -5.73 -5.03 -3.22
CA ALA A 125 -6.25 -5.42 -4.52
C ALA A 125 -6.77 -4.20 -5.33
N PRO A 126 -6.87 -4.30 -6.66
CA PRO A 126 -7.44 -3.25 -7.51
C PRO A 126 -8.99 -3.25 -7.50
N SER A 127 -9.61 -3.41 -6.35
CA SER A 127 -11.06 -3.49 -6.16
C SER A 127 -11.54 -2.57 -5.03
N LEU A 128 -12.78 -2.10 -5.11
CA LEU A 128 -13.44 -1.32 -4.05
C LEU A 128 -14.33 -2.25 -3.22
N GLY A 129 -13.72 -3.26 -2.60
CA GLY A 129 -14.41 -4.28 -1.80
C GLY A 129 -14.15 -4.14 -0.31
N ILE A 130 -14.61 -5.16 0.43
CA ILE A 130 -14.53 -5.21 1.90
C ILE A 130 -13.08 -5.17 2.42
N LEU A 131 -12.10 -5.72 1.67
CA LEU A 131 -10.69 -5.67 2.07
C LEU A 131 -10.13 -4.26 2.00
N LEU A 132 -10.43 -3.51 0.93
CA LEU A 132 -10.05 -2.09 0.85
C LEU A 132 -10.75 -1.28 1.93
N ALA A 133 -12.04 -1.54 2.22
CA ALA A 133 -12.74 -0.89 3.32
C ALA A 133 -12.05 -1.13 4.67
N ASN A 134 -11.60 -2.38 4.94
CA ASN A 134 -10.83 -2.72 6.13
C ASN A 134 -9.49 -1.98 6.19
N ALA A 135 -8.76 -1.91 5.07
CA ALA A 135 -7.49 -1.19 4.98
C ALA A 135 -7.69 0.30 5.29
N LEU A 136 -8.65 0.96 4.64
CA LEU A 136 -8.95 2.38 4.82
C LEU A 136 -9.50 2.71 6.23
N ALA A 137 -10.33 1.82 6.80
CA ALA A 137 -10.83 1.99 8.16
C ALA A 137 -9.71 1.90 9.22
N ALA A 138 -8.63 1.17 8.94
CA ALA A 138 -7.48 1.02 9.82
C ALA A 138 -6.39 2.08 9.60
N ALA A 139 -6.41 2.79 8.47
CA ALA A 139 -5.32 3.65 8.03
C ALA A 139 -5.34 5.06 8.65
N ASP A 140 -4.16 5.63 8.82
CA ASP A 140 -3.97 7.07 9.06
C ASP A 140 -3.88 7.84 7.74
N GLY A 141 -3.37 7.18 6.69
CA GLY A 141 -3.21 7.82 5.39
C GLY A 141 -3.22 6.87 4.21
N VAL A 142 -3.50 7.45 3.04
CA VAL A 142 -3.53 6.76 1.75
C VAL A 142 -2.53 7.38 0.79
N ILE A 143 -1.70 6.57 0.17
CA ILE A 143 -0.89 6.95 -0.98
C ILE A 143 -1.55 6.32 -2.21
N ILE A 144 -1.70 7.12 -3.29
CA ILE A 144 -2.33 6.69 -4.53
C ILE A 144 -1.25 6.56 -5.62
N PRO A 145 -0.68 5.35 -5.84
CA PRO A 145 0.22 5.13 -6.97
C PRO A 145 -0.57 5.24 -8.28
N LEU A 146 -0.12 6.07 -9.21
CA LEU A 146 -0.83 6.39 -10.44
C LEU A 146 0.09 6.32 -11.66
N THR A 147 -0.31 5.57 -12.68
CA THR A 147 0.33 5.66 -14.00
C THR A 147 -0.32 6.79 -14.81
N ALA A 148 0.48 7.62 -15.49
CA ALA A 148 -0.05 8.70 -16.31
C ALA A 148 -0.87 8.14 -17.49
N SER A 149 -2.19 8.08 -17.32
CA SER A 149 -3.15 7.70 -18.36
C SER A 149 -4.53 8.26 -18.05
N ARG A 150 -5.33 8.57 -19.10
CA ARG A 150 -6.71 9.07 -18.93
C ARG A 150 -7.63 8.11 -18.14
N PHE A 151 -7.42 6.79 -18.26
CA PHE A 151 -8.18 5.80 -17.51
C PHE A 151 -7.84 5.82 -16.00
N SER A 152 -6.63 6.21 -15.66
CA SER A 152 -6.19 6.31 -14.26
C SER A 152 -6.92 7.43 -13.50
N LEU A 153 -7.19 8.56 -14.15
CA LEU A 153 -7.94 9.68 -13.55
C LEU A 153 -9.39 9.30 -13.22
N LYS A 154 -10.05 8.53 -14.09
CA LYS A 154 -11.40 8.04 -13.79
C LYS A 154 -11.43 7.11 -12.59
N GLY A 155 -10.45 6.21 -12.47
CA GLY A 155 -10.32 5.31 -11.32
C GLY A 155 -10.04 6.07 -10.02
N MET A 156 -9.26 7.15 -10.08
CA MET A 156 -8.97 8.01 -8.94
C MET A 156 -10.23 8.65 -8.36
N ASN A 157 -11.14 9.15 -9.21
CA ASN A 157 -12.41 9.74 -8.76
C ASN A 157 -13.35 8.71 -8.10
N GLN A 158 -13.32 7.44 -8.54
CA GLN A 158 -14.09 6.38 -7.89
C GLN A 158 -13.48 6.01 -6.52
N LEU A 159 -12.16 5.92 -6.45
CA LEU A 159 -11.46 5.68 -5.20
C LEU A 159 -11.71 6.81 -4.18
N SER A 160 -11.69 8.07 -4.63
CA SER A 160 -11.98 9.22 -3.76
C SER A 160 -13.35 9.11 -3.10
N ARG A 161 -14.39 8.83 -3.87
CA ARG A 161 -15.75 8.66 -3.33
C ARG A 161 -15.80 7.53 -2.29
N PHE A 162 -15.11 6.43 -2.55
CA PHE A 162 -15.04 5.33 -1.60
C PHE A 162 -14.28 5.72 -0.33
N ILE A 163 -13.21 6.51 -0.44
CA ILE A 163 -12.51 7.08 0.71
C ILE A 163 -13.43 7.99 1.52
N ASP A 164 -14.23 8.83 0.86
CA ASP A 164 -15.16 9.73 1.53
C ASP A 164 -16.26 8.97 2.28
N GLU A 165 -16.81 7.91 1.70
CA GLU A 165 -17.75 7.00 2.39
C GLU A 165 -17.10 6.39 3.66
N ILE A 166 -15.85 5.97 3.60
CA ILE A 166 -15.13 5.43 4.77
C ILE A 166 -14.85 6.53 5.81
N ARG A 167 -14.54 7.76 5.38
CA ARG A 167 -14.36 8.91 6.29
C ARG A 167 -15.63 9.22 7.06
N GLU A 168 -16.76 9.26 6.39
CA GLU A 168 -18.05 9.56 7.03
C GLU A 168 -18.43 8.52 8.07
N ASP A 169 -18.25 7.24 7.76
CA ASP A 169 -18.81 6.15 8.55
C ASP A 169 -17.84 5.51 9.53
N ARG A 170 -16.54 5.43 9.23
CA ARG A 170 -15.60 4.54 9.92
C ARG A 170 -14.30 5.18 10.35
N ASN A 171 -13.78 6.15 9.58
CA ASN A 171 -12.48 6.75 9.85
C ASN A 171 -12.41 8.24 9.48
N PRO A 172 -12.99 9.13 10.31
CA PRO A 172 -13.04 10.57 10.01
C PRO A 172 -11.67 11.25 9.89
N THR A 173 -10.62 10.63 10.39
CA THR A 173 -9.27 11.18 10.39
C THR A 173 -8.41 10.72 9.22
N LEU A 174 -8.95 9.86 8.33
CA LEU A 174 -8.23 9.34 7.19
C LEU A 174 -7.81 10.46 6.23
N LYS A 175 -6.51 10.56 5.96
CA LYS A 175 -5.95 11.54 5.01
C LYS A 175 -5.55 10.86 3.70
N ILE A 176 -5.58 11.61 2.60
CA ILE A 176 -4.86 11.21 1.38
C ILE A 176 -3.49 11.90 1.44
N ASN A 177 -2.41 11.14 1.66
CA ASN A 177 -1.06 11.67 1.80
C ASN A 177 -0.52 12.24 0.48
N GLY A 178 -0.96 11.68 -0.65
CA GLY A 178 -0.57 12.17 -1.96
C GLY A 178 -0.77 11.17 -3.08
N VAL A 179 -0.64 11.67 -4.30
CA VAL A 179 -0.59 10.89 -5.53
C VAL A 179 0.87 10.69 -5.93
N LEU A 180 1.30 9.44 -6.15
CA LEU A 180 2.65 9.10 -6.61
C LEU A 180 2.61 8.65 -8.06
N LEU A 181 3.24 9.41 -8.96
CA LEU A 181 3.41 8.99 -10.34
C LEU A 181 4.38 7.83 -10.47
N THR A 182 3.89 6.72 -10.98
CA THR A 182 4.64 5.48 -11.19
C THR A 182 4.74 5.14 -12.67
N ARG A 183 5.77 4.36 -13.05
CA ARG A 183 6.06 4.02 -14.45
C ARG A 183 6.10 5.26 -15.35
N PHE A 184 6.60 6.37 -14.80
CA PHE A 184 6.54 7.67 -15.42
C PHE A 184 7.81 7.94 -16.25
N ASN A 185 7.61 8.38 -17.50
CA ASN A 185 8.70 8.80 -18.38
C ASN A 185 8.55 10.28 -18.74
N LYS A 186 9.36 11.14 -18.13
CA LYS A 186 9.36 12.60 -18.34
C LYS A 186 9.61 13.01 -19.80
N ARG A 187 10.20 12.12 -20.61
CA ARG A 187 10.56 12.43 -22.03
C ARG A 187 9.39 12.31 -22.99
N THR A 188 8.32 11.59 -22.63
CA THR A 188 7.16 11.42 -23.52
C THR A 188 6.26 12.66 -23.48
N VAL A 189 5.80 13.11 -24.65
CA VAL A 189 4.88 14.24 -24.77
C VAL A 189 3.57 13.94 -24.04
N LEU A 190 3.07 12.69 -24.16
CA LEU A 190 1.85 12.27 -23.50
C LEU A 190 1.91 12.43 -21.97
N ASN A 191 3.01 11.99 -21.36
CA ASN A 191 3.14 12.07 -19.89
C ASN A 191 3.22 13.53 -19.42
N ARG A 192 3.83 14.41 -20.20
CA ARG A 192 3.86 15.85 -19.88
C ARG A 192 2.48 16.49 -19.97
N LEU A 193 1.69 16.16 -20.99
CA LEU A 193 0.33 16.67 -21.13
C LEU A 193 -0.61 16.18 -20.03
N LEU A 194 -0.42 14.94 -19.55
CA LEU A 194 -1.22 14.37 -18.46
C LEU A 194 -0.79 14.86 -17.07
N LEU A 195 0.40 15.43 -16.93
CA LEU A 195 0.88 15.91 -15.64
C LEU A 195 -0.02 17.00 -15.06
N ASP A 196 -0.43 17.96 -15.89
CA ASP A 196 -1.33 19.04 -15.47
C ASP A 196 -2.71 18.50 -15.06
N GLU A 197 -3.24 17.50 -15.80
CA GLU A 197 -4.50 16.85 -15.44
C GLU A 197 -4.40 16.08 -14.12
N VAL A 198 -3.26 15.41 -13.86
CA VAL A 198 -3.02 14.71 -12.58
C VAL A 198 -2.87 15.70 -11.44
N GLN A 199 -2.17 16.80 -11.64
CA GLN A 199 -2.01 17.87 -10.65
C GLN A 199 -3.37 18.45 -10.27
N GLN A 200 -4.20 18.84 -11.24
CA GLN A 200 -5.55 19.34 -10.99
C GLN A 200 -6.43 18.31 -10.27
N SER A 201 -6.28 17.02 -10.60
CA SER A 201 -7.03 15.97 -9.93
C SER A 201 -6.58 15.77 -8.49
N ALA A 202 -5.28 15.88 -8.19
CA ALA A 202 -4.78 15.84 -6.82
C ALA A 202 -5.29 17.02 -5.99
N GLU A 203 -5.33 18.23 -6.57
CA GLU A 203 -5.91 19.42 -5.94
C GLU A 203 -7.41 19.25 -5.63
N GLN A 204 -8.17 18.63 -6.55
CA GLN A 204 -9.60 18.33 -6.32
C GLN A 204 -9.82 17.31 -5.18
N LEU A 205 -8.84 16.44 -4.93
CA LEU A 205 -8.83 15.50 -3.81
C LEU A 205 -8.29 16.12 -2.51
N GLU A 206 -8.03 17.42 -2.49
CA GLU A 206 -7.41 18.13 -1.37
C GLU A 206 -6.11 17.48 -0.93
N THR A 207 -5.32 17.00 -1.90
CA THR A 207 -4.04 16.34 -1.67
C THR A 207 -2.96 16.85 -2.62
N LYS A 208 -1.73 16.39 -2.42
CA LYS A 208 -0.59 16.76 -3.25
C LYS A 208 -0.26 15.70 -4.30
N LEU A 209 0.42 16.14 -5.33
CA LEU A 209 1.21 15.28 -6.18
C LEU A 209 2.63 15.23 -5.61
N TYR A 210 3.18 14.05 -5.30
CA TYR A 210 4.57 13.91 -4.89
C TYR A 210 5.51 14.46 -5.97
N LYS A 211 6.56 15.18 -5.56
CA LYS A 211 7.59 15.72 -6.47
C LYS A 211 8.40 14.60 -7.12
N THR A 212 8.63 13.55 -6.32
CA THR A 212 9.29 12.33 -6.77
C THR A 212 8.38 11.55 -7.71
N THR A 213 8.95 11.03 -8.78
CA THR A 213 8.27 10.15 -9.74
C THR A 213 9.05 8.86 -9.89
N ILE A 214 8.37 7.73 -9.91
CA ILE A 214 8.99 6.42 -10.09
C ILE A 214 9.01 6.08 -11.57
N ARG A 215 10.21 5.89 -12.12
CA ARG A 215 10.38 5.49 -13.53
C ARG A 215 9.92 4.08 -13.80
N GLN A 216 9.60 3.78 -15.06
CA GLN A 216 9.48 2.39 -15.48
C GLN A 216 10.88 1.77 -15.57
N SER A 217 11.05 0.57 -15.03
CA SER A 217 12.34 -0.11 -15.00
C SER A 217 12.16 -1.63 -15.06
N ILE A 218 12.94 -2.29 -15.88
CA ILE A 218 13.04 -3.75 -15.94
C ILE A 218 13.64 -4.29 -14.63
N VAL A 219 14.54 -3.55 -14.02
CA VAL A 219 15.16 -3.93 -12.73
C VAL A 219 14.11 -4.17 -11.64
N MET A 220 13.00 -3.43 -11.64
CA MET A 220 11.90 -3.67 -10.70
C MET A 220 11.19 -5.00 -10.99
N ASP A 221 10.95 -5.31 -12.27
CA ASP A 221 10.29 -6.55 -12.66
C ASP A 221 11.22 -7.75 -12.36
N GLU A 222 12.54 -7.61 -12.60
CA GLU A 222 13.56 -8.61 -12.26
C GLU A 222 13.67 -8.83 -10.74
N SER A 223 13.67 -7.76 -9.93
CA SER A 223 13.76 -7.87 -8.47
C SER A 223 12.55 -8.63 -7.89
N GLN A 224 11.35 -8.42 -8.46
CA GLN A 224 10.16 -9.18 -8.05
C GLN A 224 10.28 -10.67 -8.36
N VAL A 225 10.75 -11.02 -9.57
CA VAL A 225 10.94 -12.44 -9.97
C VAL A 225 12.02 -13.11 -9.14
N MET A 226 13.10 -12.39 -8.81
CA MET A 226 14.20 -12.89 -8.00
C MET A 226 13.94 -12.82 -6.49
N GLN A 227 12.81 -12.21 -6.07
CA GLN A 227 12.47 -11.99 -4.65
C GLN A 227 13.58 -11.20 -3.91
N GLU A 228 14.18 -10.24 -4.62
CA GLU A 228 15.26 -9.41 -4.10
C GLU A 228 14.78 -8.00 -3.77
N ASP A 229 15.41 -7.41 -2.76
CA ASP A 229 15.23 -6.02 -2.38
C ASP A 229 15.75 -5.08 -3.47
N ILE A 230 14.91 -4.13 -3.92
CA ILE A 230 15.29 -3.15 -4.95
C ILE A 230 16.52 -2.32 -4.53
N TYR A 231 16.75 -2.12 -3.23
CA TYR A 231 17.88 -1.36 -2.71
C TYR A 231 19.19 -2.15 -2.66
N SER A 232 19.14 -3.47 -2.85
CA SER A 232 20.37 -4.31 -2.97
C SER A 232 21.14 -4.00 -4.25
N GLN A 233 20.48 -3.41 -5.25
CA GLN A 233 21.03 -3.04 -6.53
C GLN A 233 21.25 -1.53 -6.61
N ASN A 234 22.45 -1.10 -7.03
CA ASN A 234 22.71 0.32 -7.30
C ASN A 234 22.06 0.73 -8.63
N SER A 235 20.77 1.00 -8.59
CA SER A 235 19.95 1.28 -9.78
C SER A 235 19.22 2.61 -9.67
N SER A 236 18.93 3.21 -10.82
CA SER A 236 18.20 4.49 -10.84
C SER A 236 16.78 4.38 -10.26
N ILE A 237 16.14 3.20 -10.28
CA ILE A 237 14.83 3.03 -9.66
C ILE A 237 14.93 2.92 -8.14
N ALA A 238 16.02 2.34 -7.61
CA ALA A 238 16.30 2.38 -6.18
C ALA A 238 16.50 3.81 -5.68
N GLU A 239 17.16 4.66 -6.50
CA GLU A 239 17.29 6.09 -6.22
C GLU A 239 15.92 6.79 -6.20
N ASP A 240 15.04 6.52 -7.19
CA ASP A 240 13.69 7.10 -7.21
C ASP A 240 12.92 6.74 -5.93
N TYR A 241 12.96 5.47 -5.49
CA TYR A 241 12.29 5.06 -4.26
C TYR A 241 12.95 5.62 -3.00
N ASN A 242 14.27 5.77 -2.95
CA ASN A 242 14.95 6.45 -1.84
C ASN A 242 14.46 7.90 -1.71
N ASN A 243 14.43 8.65 -2.82
CA ASN A 243 13.93 10.01 -2.84
C ASN A 243 12.45 10.10 -2.42
N PHE A 244 11.63 9.12 -2.83
CA PHE A 244 10.24 9.05 -2.41
C PHE A 244 10.09 8.80 -0.90
N VAL A 245 10.88 7.89 -0.33
CA VAL A 245 10.86 7.62 1.12
C VAL A 245 11.29 8.86 1.91
N ASP A 246 12.31 9.60 1.43
CA ASP A 246 12.75 10.84 2.08
C ASP A 246 11.65 11.91 2.02
N GLU A 247 11.03 12.11 0.84
CA GLU A 247 9.91 13.04 0.68
C GLU A 247 8.71 12.66 1.56
N PHE A 248 8.38 11.35 1.66
CA PHE A 248 7.33 10.85 2.54
C PHE A 248 7.61 11.17 4.01
N LEU A 249 8.85 10.96 4.47
CA LEU A 249 9.24 11.23 5.86
C LEU A 249 9.29 12.73 6.17
N GLU A 250 9.70 13.57 5.23
CA GLU A 250 9.67 15.03 5.38
C GLU A 250 8.24 15.51 5.65
N ASP A 251 7.26 15.00 4.89
CA ASP A 251 5.85 15.35 5.10
C ASP A 251 5.32 14.87 6.46
N GLU A 252 5.65 13.63 6.84
CA GLU A 252 5.21 13.06 8.11
C GLU A 252 5.79 13.82 9.33
N HIS A 253 6.98 14.41 9.20
CA HIS A 253 7.63 15.18 10.26
C HIS A 253 7.34 16.69 10.17
N GLY A 254 6.94 17.19 9.02
CA GLY A 254 6.62 18.61 8.79
C GLY A 254 5.25 19.03 9.35
N ASP A 255 4.35 18.06 9.58
CA ASP A 255 3.03 18.27 10.18
C ASP A 255 3.05 18.37 11.74
N LYS A 256 4.26 18.53 12.37
CA LYS A 256 4.41 18.66 13.83
C LYS A 256 4.58 20.10 14.27
#